data_ab5eaeb2ab5782ea815a575cc064bb7c
#
_entry.id   ab5eaeb2ab5782ea815a575cc064bb7c
#
_cell.length_a   1.000
_cell.length_b   1.000
_cell.length_c   1.000
_cell.angle_alpha   90.00
_cell.angle_beta   90.00
_cell.angle_gamma   90.00
#
_symmetry.space_group_name_H-M   'P 1'
#
loop_
_entity.id
_entity.type
_entity.pdbx_description
1 polymer ?
#
loop_
_entity_poly.entity_id
_entity_poly.type
_entity_poly.pdbx_seq_one_letter_code
_entity_poly.pdbx_strand_id
1 'polypeptide(L)'
;FLISSTVAFKVFFFFLIGIITRFNIIYFKMIEQIYNYFTIEILYYWVNLGVLPFWLILIFFPQSHLCRYLVTSIFPIFVLSGAYIFVLYKSYLNSYDFDGNFNLYFGIDNISDLFSDKTFLMIFWIHFISINLFTGGWIVKDSQKFAINKKLLIIPLIITYLIGPLGLFI
;
A
#
# COMPACT_ATOMS: atom_id res chain seq x y z
N PHE A 1 -60.20 -5.74 -9.38
CA PHE A 1 -59.00 -6.58 -9.44
C PHE A 1 -57.73 -5.81 -9.87
N LEU A 2 -57.84 -4.84 -10.75
CA LEU A 2 -56.70 -4.02 -11.25
C LEU A 2 -56.11 -3.04 -10.21
N ILE A 3 -56.93 -2.54 -9.29
CA ILE A 3 -56.47 -1.59 -8.24
C ILE A 3 -55.57 -2.27 -7.19
N SER A 4 -55.80 -3.56 -6.90
CA SER A 4 -55.01 -4.35 -5.95
C SER A 4 -53.57 -4.60 -6.44
N SER A 5 -53.36 -4.83 -7.73
CA SER A 5 -52.04 -5.08 -8.31
C SER A 5 -51.16 -3.83 -8.32
N THR A 6 -51.75 -2.67 -8.57
CA THR A 6 -51.02 -1.37 -8.57
C THR A 6 -50.57 -0.95 -7.17
N VAL A 7 -51.39 -1.23 -6.15
CA VAL A 7 -51.05 -0.98 -4.75
C VAL A 7 -49.93 -1.94 -4.29
N ALA A 8 -50.05 -3.22 -4.62
CA ALA A 8 -49.00 -4.21 -4.30
C ALA A 8 -47.65 -3.87 -4.96
N PHE A 9 -47.66 -3.43 -6.22
CA PHE A 9 -46.44 -2.98 -6.91
C PHE A 9 -45.81 -1.75 -6.26
N LYS A 10 -46.63 -0.75 -5.85
CA LYS A 10 -46.12 0.43 -5.13
C LYS A 10 -45.49 0.05 -3.80
N VAL A 11 -46.12 -0.78 -3.01
CA VAL A 11 -45.62 -1.26 -1.72
C VAL A 11 -44.28 -2.02 -1.90
N PHE A 12 -44.22 -2.91 -2.88
CA PHE A 12 -42.99 -3.64 -3.20
C PHE A 12 -41.88 -2.69 -3.63
N PHE A 13 -42.17 -1.70 -4.47
CA PHE A 13 -41.18 -0.70 -4.93
C PHE A 13 -40.66 0.17 -3.77
N PHE A 14 -41.53 0.62 -2.87
CA PHE A 14 -41.13 1.35 -1.65
C PHE A 14 -40.29 0.48 -0.70
N PHE A 15 -40.60 -0.79 -0.57
CA PHE A 15 -39.83 -1.75 0.23
C PHE A 15 -38.42 -1.97 -0.37
N LEU A 16 -38.34 -2.11 -1.69
CA LEU A 16 -37.07 -2.27 -2.42
C LEU A 16 -36.20 -1.01 -2.28
N ILE A 17 -36.76 0.18 -2.42
CA ILE A 17 -36.06 1.45 -2.18
C ILE A 17 -35.57 1.52 -0.72
N GLY A 18 -36.39 1.13 0.24
CA GLY A 18 -36.02 1.10 1.66
C GLY A 18 -34.83 0.18 1.94
N ILE A 19 -34.78 -0.99 1.30
CA ILE A 19 -33.64 -1.93 1.40
C ILE A 19 -32.38 -1.32 0.79
N ILE A 20 -32.46 -0.77 -0.41
CA ILE A 20 -31.34 -0.14 -1.10
C ILE A 20 -30.78 1.04 -0.29
N THR A 21 -31.65 1.86 0.25
CA THR A 21 -31.26 3.01 1.08
C THR A 21 -30.57 2.58 2.37
N ARG A 22 -31.09 1.55 3.05
CA ARG A 22 -30.44 0.99 4.24
C ARG A 22 -29.11 0.36 3.93
N PHE A 23 -28.98 -0.35 2.80
CA PHE A 23 -27.73 -0.93 2.35
C PHE A 23 -26.67 0.16 2.08
N ASN A 24 -27.07 1.23 1.42
CA ASN A 24 -26.19 2.38 1.16
C ASN A 24 -25.74 3.07 2.45
N ILE A 25 -26.64 3.23 3.43
CA ILE A 25 -26.32 3.84 4.73
C ILE A 25 -25.32 2.96 5.51
N ILE A 26 -25.55 1.64 5.55
CA ILE A 26 -24.65 0.70 6.23
C ILE A 26 -23.28 0.69 5.56
N TYR A 27 -23.25 0.64 4.22
CA TYR A 27 -22.03 0.68 3.43
C TYR A 27 -21.25 1.97 3.66
N PHE A 28 -21.91 3.11 3.62
CA PHE A 28 -21.30 4.42 3.88
C PHE A 28 -20.72 4.52 5.29
N LYS A 29 -21.47 4.06 6.29
CA LYS A 29 -21.03 4.05 7.69
C LYS A 29 -19.81 3.13 7.92
N MET A 30 -19.78 1.99 7.24
CA MET A 30 -18.64 1.06 7.29
C MET A 30 -17.40 1.68 6.64
N ILE A 31 -17.54 2.33 5.49
CA ILE A 31 -16.42 3.04 4.84
C ILE A 31 -15.90 4.17 5.72
N GLU A 32 -16.78 4.94 6.33
CA GLU A 32 -16.41 6.01 7.26
C GLU A 32 -15.65 5.48 8.48
N GLN A 33 -16.07 4.34 9.04
CA GLN A 33 -15.36 3.69 10.14
C GLN A 33 -13.97 3.21 9.72
N ILE A 34 -13.84 2.59 8.54
CA ILE A 34 -12.56 2.17 7.98
C ILE A 34 -11.66 3.39 7.76
N TYR A 35 -12.19 4.44 7.15
CA TYR A 35 -11.45 5.68 6.88
C TYR A 35 -10.92 6.33 8.17
N ASN A 36 -11.75 6.38 9.22
CA ASN A 36 -11.38 6.95 10.51
C ASN A 36 -10.40 6.05 11.30
N TYR A 37 -10.52 4.73 11.14
CA TYR A 37 -9.60 3.77 11.78
C TYR A 37 -8.19 3.86 11.21
N PHE A 38 -8.03 3.96 9.89
CA PHE A 38 -6.72 4.03 9.27
C PHE A 38 -6.15 5.45 9.29
N THR A 39 -5.68 5.87 10.46
CA THR A 39 -4.87 7.09 10.60
C THR A 39 -3.49 6.90 9.94
N ILE A 40 -2.76 7.99 9.71
CA ILE A 40 -1.39 7.93 9.14
C ILE A 40 -0.48 7.09 10.04
N GLU A 41 -0.60 7.22 11.35
CA GLU A 41 0.17 6.47 12.34
C GLU A 41 -0.14 4.96 12.30
N ILE A 42 -1.41 4.59 12.26
CA ILE A 42 -1.83 3.18 12.16
C ILE A 42 -1.35 2.60 10.84
N LEU A 43 -1.50 3.32 9.74
CA LEU A 43 -1.06 2.87 8.43
C LEU A 43 0.46 2.68 8.38
N TYR A 44 1.23 3.56 9.03
CA TYR A 44 2.68 3.41 9.17
C TYR A 44 3.05 2.07 9.83
N TYR A 45 2.40 1.71 10.93
CA TYR A 45 2.64 0.42 11.59
C TYR A 45 2.25 -0.77 10.71
N TRP A 46 1.10 -0.70 10.05
CA TRP A 46 0.63 -1.77 9.17
C TRP A 46 1.55 -2.01 7.97
N VAL A 47 2.04 -0.93 7.34
CA VAL A 47 2.96 -1.04 6.19
C VAL A 47 4.29 -1.64 6.63
N ASN A 48 4.87 -1.16 7.74
CA ASN A 48 6.13 -1.69 8.25
C ASN A 48 6.00 -3.16 8.68
N LEU A 49 4.96 -3.51 9.45
CA LEU A 49 4.72 -4.88 9.89
C LEU A 49 4.40 -5.81 8.71
N GLY A 50 3.59 -5.31 7.76
CA GLY A 50 3.16 -6.07 6.59
C GLY A 50 4.29 -6.42 5.62
N VAL A 51 5.35 -5.61 5.56
CA VAL A 51 6.49 -5.87 4.68
C VAL A 51 7.51 -6.84 5.28
N LEU A 52 7.57 -6.97 6.61
CA LEU A 52 8.53 -7.85 7.29
C LEU A 52 8.47 -9.32 6.85
N PRO A 53 7.29 -9.97 6.71
CA PRO A 53 7.23 -11.35 6.24
C PRO A 53 7.88 -11.56 4.88
N PHE A 54 7.73 -10.60 3.97
CA PHE A 54 8.35 -10.67 2.64
C PHE A 54 9.86 -10.62 2.73
N TRP A 55 10.42 -9.74 3.58
CA TRP A 55 11.85 -9.66 3.82
C TRP A 55 12.41 -10.91 4.49
N LEU A 56 11.70 -11.48 5.46
CA LEU A 56 12.10 -12.74 6.09
C LEU A 56 12.17 -13.87 5.06
N ILE A 57 11.20 -13.94 4.13
CA ILE A 57 11.22 -14.94 3.06
C ILE A 57 12.38 -14.70 2.09
N LEU A 58 12.65 -13.44 1.68
CA LEU A 58 13.77 -13.10 0.81
C LEU A 58 15.11 -13.50 1.42
N ILE A 59 15.32 -13.21 2.70
CA ILE A 59 16.60 -13.43 3.39
C ILE A 59 16.83 -14.91 3.71
N PHE A 60 15.84 -15.60 4.28
CA PHE A 60 16.02 -16.96 4.76
C PHE A 60 15.67 -18.04 3.74
N PHE A 61 14.74 -17.76 2.84
CA PHE A 61 14.19 -18.72 1.88
C PHE A 61 14.21 -18.23 0.43
N PRO A 62 15.32 -17.64 -0.09
CA PRO A 62 15.36 -17.00 -1.41
C PRO A 62 15.08 -17.97 -2.56
N GLN A 63 15.33 -19.28 -2.39
CA GLN A 63 15.13 -20.31 -3.42
C GLN A 63 13.79 -21.04 -3.30
N SER A 64 12.95 -20.69 -2.31
CA SER A 64 11.67 -21.37 -2.09
C SER A 64 10.63 -21.00 -3.16
N HIS A 65 9.67 -21.91 -3.37
CA HIS A 65 8.51 -21.63 -4.21
C HIS A 65 7.72 -20.42 -3.71
N LEU A 66 7.62 -20.28 -2.38
CA LEU A 66 6.95 -19.14 -1.75
C LEU A 66 7.63 -17.80 -2.12
N CYS A 67 8.96 -17.75 -2.09
CA CYS A 67 9.72 -16.58 -2.50
C CYS A 67 9.43 -16.25 -3.96
N ARG A 68 9.48 -17.25 -4.85
CA ARG A 68 9.32 -17.07 -6.29
C ARG A 68 7.91 -16.60 -6.68
N TYR A 69 6.86 -17.20 -6.12
CA TYR A 69 5.48 -16.92 -6.52
C TYR A 69 4.80 -15.80 -5.74
N LEU A 70 5.20 -15.58 -4.48
CA LEU A 70 4.58 -14.57 -3.64
C LEU A 70 5.44 -13.30 -3.58
N VAL A 71 6.71 -13.41 -3.13
CA VAL A 71 7.52 -12.25 -2.78
C VAL A 71 8.14 -11.56 -4.00
N THR A 72 8.70 -12.36 -4.93
CA THR A 72 9.31 -11.80 -6.15
C THR A 72 8.29 -11.60 -7.28
N SER A 73 7.01 -11.81 -7.00
CA SER A 73 5.91 -11.45 -7.90
C SER A 73 5.52 -9.99 -7.76
N ILE A 74 4.54 -9.56 -8.54
CA ILE A 74 3.97 -8.21 -8.43
C ILE A 74 3.09 -8.02 -7.17
N PHE A 75 2.72 -9.11 -6.48
CA PHE A 75 1.74 -9.10 -5.41
C PHE A 75 2.10 -8.15 -4.24
N PRO A 76 3.31 -8.18 -3.64
CA PRO A 76 3.64 -7.28 -2.54
C PRO A 76 3.61 -5.81 -2.96
N ILE A 77 4.08 -5.53 -4.18
CA ILE A 77 4.08 -4.17 -4.74
C ILE A 77 2.64 -3.70 -4.99
N PHE A 78 1.76 -4.59 -5.46
CA PHE A 78 0.34 -4.27 -5.64
C PHE A 78 -0.33 -3.89 -4.31
N VAL A 79 -0.05 -4.64 -3.22
CA VAL A 79 -0.58 -4.33 -1.88
C VAL A 79 -0.06 -2.97 -1.37
N LEU A 80 1.25 -2.72 -1.52
CA LEU A 80 1.85 -1.44 -1.12
C LEU A 80 1.33 -0.27 -1.98
N SER A 81 1.10 -0.49 -3.28
CA SER A 81 0.47 0.50 -4.15
C SER A 81 -0.97 0.81 -3.73
N GLY A 82 -1.71 -0.19 -3.25
CA GLY A 82 -3.03 0.03 -2.66
C GLY A 82 -2.99 0.94 -1.43
N ALA A 83 -2.04 0.70 -0.52
CA ALA A 83 -1.81 1.57 0.63
C ALA A 83 -1.40 2.99 0.20
N TYR A 84 -0.54 3.11 -0.81
CA TYR A 84 -0.12 4.38 -1.37
C TYR A 84 -1.31 5.17 -1.94
N ILE A 85 -2.14 4.53 -2.76
CA ILE A 85 -3.35 5.14 -3.33
C ILE A 85 -4.33 5.56 -2.22
N PHE A 86 -4.47 4.76 -1.16
CA PHE A 86 -5.32 5.10 -0.03
C PHE A 86 -4.83 6.38 0.67
N VAL A 87 -3.52 6.53 0.91
CA VAL A 87 -2.96 7.77 1.49
C VAL A 87 -3.19 8.96 0.57
N LEU A 88 -2.96 8.83 -0.73
CA LEU A 88 -3.21 9.90 -1.71
C LEU A 88 -4.67 10.32 -1.70
N TYR A 89 -5.60 9.36 -1.71
CA TYR A 89 -7.03 9.64 -1.68
C TYR A 89 -7.45 10.35 -0.38
N LYS A 90 -6.94 9.86 0.76
CA LYS A 90 -7.19 10.49 2.06
C LYS A 90 -6.64 11.93 2.12
N SER A 91 -5.46 12.15 1.57
CA SER A 91 -4.84 13.47 1.48
C SER A 91 -5.63 14.42 0.60
N TYR A 92 -6.12 13.93 -0.54
CA TYR A 92 -6.98 14.69 -1.43
C TYR A 92 -8.27 15.15 -0.73
N LEU A 93 -8.93 14.26 0.01
CA LEU A 93 -10.14 14.61 0.77
C LEU A 93 -9.87 15.65 1.87
N ASN A 94 -8.67 15.68 2.42
CA ASN A 94 -8.24 16.64 3.44
C ASN A 94 -7.64 17.92 2.85
N SER A 95 -7.82 18.16 1.55
CA SER A 95 -7.32 19.35 0.84
C SER A 95 -5.81 19.56 0.96
N TYR A 96 -5.05 18.44 0.92
CA TYR A 96 -3.59 18.50 0.91
C TYR A 96 -3.10 19.17 -0.38
N ASP A 97 -2.12 20.06 -0.25
CA ASP A 97 -1.49 20.76 -1.38
C ASP A 97 -0.49 19.86 -2.10
N PHE A 98 -0.94 19.18 -3.16
CA PHE A 98 -0.07 18.36 -4.00
C PHE A 98 0.86 19.16 -4.89
N ASP A 99 0.49 20.39 -5.24
CA ASP A 99 1.32 21.26 -6.08
C ASP A 99 2.57 21.68 -5.32
N GLY A 100 2.46 21.89 -4.01
CA GLY A 100 3.59 22.15 -3.13
C GLY A 100 4.67 21.05 -3.14
N ASN A 101 4.30 19.81 -3.48
CA ASN A 101 5.27 18.72 -3.56
C ASN A 101 6.32 18.91 -4.66
N PHE A 102 6.04 19.69 -5.70
CA PHE A 102 7.03 20.01 -6.73
C PHE A 102 8.18 20.88 -6.21
N ASN A 103 8.02 21.52 -5.04
CA ASN A 103 9.09 22.29 -4.41
C ASN A 103 10.32 21.45 -4.06
N LEU A 104 10.19 20.12 -3.97
CA LEU A 104 11.32 19.20 -3.74
C LEU A 104 12.45 19.36 -4.79
N TYR A 105 12.14 19.87 -5.98
CA TYR A 105 13.14 20.08 -7.05
C TYR A 105 13.85 21.45 -6.96
N PHE A 106 13.42 22.35 -6.07
CA PHE A 106 13.90 23.72 -6.02
C PHE A 106 14.88 24.01 -4.87
N GLY A 107 15.37 22.98 -4.18
CA GLY A 107 16.42 23.13 -3.17
C GLY A 107 16.25 22.21 -1.95
N ILE A 108 17.34 22.06 -1.21
CA ILE A 108 17.38 21.14 -0.06
C ILE A 108 16.52 21.62 1.12
N ASP A 109 16.37 22.94 1.27
CA ASP A 109 15.54 23.51 2.33
C ASP A 109 14.07 23.16 2.09
N ASN A 110 13.60 23.24 0.83
CA ASN A 110 12.25 22.85 0.46
C ASN A 110 12.00 21.34 0.69
N ILE A 111 13.02 20.49 0.47
CA ILE A 111 12.93 19.06 0.81
C ILE A 111 12.74 18.90 2.32
N SER A 112 13.53 19.61 3.13
CA SER A 112 13.43 19.56 4.58
C SER A 112 12.05 19.96 5.08
N ASP A 113 11.48 21.01 4.52
CA ASP A 113 10.13 21.49 4.86
C ASP A 113 9.06 20.46 4.52
N LEU A 114 9.14 19.84 3.32
CA LEU A 114 8.22 18.79 2.91
C LEU A 114 8.28 17.56 3.81
N PHE A 115 9.49 17.15 4.24
CA PHE A 115 9.65 16.02 5.16
C PHE A 115 9.14 16.31 6.57
N SER A 116 8.87 17.56 6.91
CA SER A 116 8.21 17.95 8.17
C SER A 116 6.69 17.69 8.13
N ASP A 117 6.10 17.58 6.93
CA ASP A 117 4.70 17.20 6.79
C ASP A 117 4.51 15.68 6.90
N LYS A 118 3.64 15.24 7.83
CA LYS A 118 3.41 13.80 8.08
C LYS A 118 2.81 13.07 6.87
N THR A 119 2.02 13.76 6.08
CA THR A 119 1.35 13.17 4.91
C THR A 119 2.37 12.91 3.81
N PHE A 120 3.20 13.92 3.50
CA PHE A 120 4.31 13.76 2.56
C PHE A 120 5.27 12.67 3.01
N LEU A 121 5.67 12.69 4.29
CA LEU A 121 6.56 11.69 4.87
C LEU A 121 5.99 10.26 4.72
N MET A 122 4.68 10.07 4.92
CA MET A 122 4.06 8.76 4.77
C MET A 122 4.01 8.30 3.31
N ILE A 123 3.69 9.20 2.38
CA ILE A 123 3.72 8.93 0.93
C ILE A 123 5.14 8.50 0.51
N PHE A 124 6.15 9.27 0.93
CA PHE A 124 7.55 8.97 0.65
C PHE A 124 7.97 7.64 1.29
N TRP A 125 7.54 7.35 2.52
CA TRP A 125 7.89 6.13 3.24
C TRP A 125 7.37 4.86 2.55
N ILE A 126 6.11 4.86 2.10
CA ILE A 126 5.55 3.73 1.34
C ILE A 126 6.31 3.54 0.03
N HIS A 127 6.64 4.65 -0.66
CA HIS A 127 7.45 4.61 -1.88
C HIS A 127 8.84 4.00 -1.62
N PHE A 128 9.52 4.46 -0.57
CA PHE A 128 10.83 3.94 -0.17
C PHE A 128 10.81 2.44 0.13
N ILE A 129 9.87 1.98 0.95
CA ILE A 129 9.70 0.55 1.26
C ILE A 129 9.39 -0.27 0.01
N SER A 130 8.56 0.24 -0.89
CA SER A 130 8.18 -0.44 -2.12
C SER A 130 9.37 -0.64 -3.05
N ILE A 131 10.18 0.40 -3.25
CA ILE A 131 11.39 0.32 -4.07
C ILE A 131 12.41 -0.63 -3.45
N ASN A 132 12.63 -0.55 -2.14
CA ASN A 132 13.57 -1.44 -1.46
C ASN A 132 13.14 -2.91 -1.59
N LEU A 133 11.85 -3.20 -1.40
CA LEU A 133 11.34 -4.56 -1.55
C LEU A 133 11.42 -5.07 -2.99
N PHE A 134 11.13 -4.21 -3.97
CA PHE A 134 11.32 -4.51 -5.38
C PHE A 134 12.79 -4.83 -5.68
N THR A 135 13.72 -4.00 -5.20
CA THR A 135 15.16 -4.19 -5.36
C THR A 135 15.64 -5.50 -4.72
N GLY A 136 15.18 -5.82 -3.50
CA GLY A 136 15.47 -7.10 -2.85
C GLY A 136 14.95 -8.30 -3.65
N GLY A 137 13.73 -8.21 -4.17
CA GLY A 137 13.18 -9.23 -5.07
C GLY A 137 13.97 -9.38 -6.36
N TRP A 138 14.46 -8.27 -6.93
CA TRP A 138 15.31 -8.28 -8.11
C TRP A 138 16.67 -8.93 -7.81
N ILE A 139 17.34 -8.59 -6.71
CA ILE A 139 18.61 -9.22 -6.27
C ILE A 139 18.44 -10.74 -6.17
N VAL A 140 17.36 -11.22 -5.56
CA VAL A 140 17.09 -12.66 -5.45
C VAL A 140 16.86 -13.31 -6.80
N LYS A 141 16.09 -12.69 -7.71
CA LYS A 141 15.89 -13.22 -9.07
C LYS A 141 17.19 -13.30 -9.85
N ASP A 142 18.00 -12.27 -9.78
CA ASP A 142 19.26 -12.20 -10.52
C ASP A 142 20.27 -13.20 -9.94
N SER A 143 20.34 -13.35 -8.63
CA SER A 143 21.18 -14.36 -7.97
C SER A 143 20.83 -15.81 -8.38
N GLN A 144 19.56 -16.10 -8.59
CA GLN A 144 19.12 -17.42 -9.08
C GLN A 144 19.58 -17.66 -10.51
N LYS A 145 19.56 -16.63 -11.35
CA LYS A 145 20.02 -16.68 -12.73
C LYS A 145 21.53 -16.98 -12.83
N PHE A 146 22.34 -16.44 -11.93
CA PHE A 146 23.80 -16.64 -11.88
C PHE A 146 24.24 -17.74 -10.90
N ALA A 147 23.30 -18.52 -10.35
CA ALA A 147 23.54 -19.59 -9.40
C ALA A 147 24.37 -19.16 -8.17
N ILE A 148 24.16 -17.93 -7.69
CA ILE A 148 24.87 -17.37 -6.53
C ILE A 148 24.44 -18.09 -5.26
N ASN A 149 25.39 -18.38 -4.38
CA ASN A 149 25.12 -19.05 -3.11
C ASN A 149 24.21 -18.18 -2.22
N LYS A 150 23.11 -18.79 -1.74
CA LYS A 150 22.13 -18.11 -0.89
C LYS A 150 22.71 -17.43 0.35
N LYS A 151 23.81 -17.94 0.92
CA LYS A 151 24.46 -17.34 2.09
C LYS A 151 25.08 -15.98 1.76
N LEU A 152 25.56 -15.78 0.52
CA LEU A 152 26.13 -14.52 0.08
C LEU A 152 25.06 -13.43 -0.09
N LEU A 153 23.79 -13.81 -0.28
CA LEU A 153 22.70 -12.86 -0.46
C LEU A 153 22.21 -12.22 0.85
N ILE A 154 22.52 -12.82 1.99
CA ILE A 154 22.01 -12.34 3.28
C ILE A 154 22.45 -10.91 3.54
N ILE A 155 23.73 -10.60 3.35
CA ILE A 155 24.30 -9.27 3.61
C ILE A 155 23.70 -8.22 2.67
N PRO A 156 23.75 -8.38 1.32
CA PRO A 156 23.11 -7.43 0.40
C PRO A 156 21.63 -7.21 0.71
N LEU A 157 20.86 -8.26 1.02
CA LEU A 157 19.43 -8.15 1.32
C LEU A 157 19.15 -7.38 2.60
N ILE A 158 19.91 -7.61 3.68
CA ILE A 158 19.78 -6.85 4.92
C ILE A 158 20.11 -5.37 4.68
N ILE A 159 21.18 -5.10 3.93
CA ILE A 159 21.55 -3.72 3.61
C ILE A 159 20.51 -3.07 2.70
N THR A 160 19.96 -3.81 1.71
CA THR A 160 18.88 -3.30 0.86
C THR A 160 17.63 -2.96 1.67
N TYR A 161 17.30 -3.75 2.69
CA TYR A 161 16.18 -3.45 3.59
C TYR A 161 16.35 -2.09 4.28
N LEU A 162 17.56 -1.77 4.71
CA LEU A 162 17.87 -0.54 5.44
C LEU A 162 18.18 0.64 4.51
N ILE A 163 19.00 0.40 3.48
CA ILE A 163 19.56 1.42 2.58
C ILE A 163 19.60 0.84 1.16
N GLY A 164 18.45 0.84 0.48
CA GLY A 164 18.22 0.17 -0.80
C GLY A 164 19.38 0.22 -1.81
N PRO A 165 19.86 1.42 -2.22
CA PRO A 165 20.91 1.54 -3.23
C PRO A 165 22.25 0.90 -2.84
N LEU A 166 22.60 0.93 -1.56
CA LEU A 166 23.86 0.37 -1.07
C LEU A 166 23.87 -1.17 -1.14
N GLY A 167 22.74 -1.79 -0.80
CA GLY A 167 22.63 -3.25 -0.91
C GLY A 167 22.68 -3.76 -2.35
N LEU A 168 22.23 -2.95 -3.30
CA LEU A 168 22.33 -3.26 -4.74
C LEU A 168 23.77 -3.15 -5.25
N PHE A 169 24.57 -2.24 -4.68
CA PHE A 169 25.96 -2.03 -5.06
C PHE A 169 26.88 -3.20 -4.63
N ILE A 170 26.55 -3.88 -3.53
CA ILE A 170 27.33 -5.01 -2.98
C ILE A 170 27.04 -6.31 -3.73
#